data_ddea099a742ba398a426a9c85fa64026
#
_entry.id   ddea099a742ba398a426a9c85fa64026
#
_cell.length_a   1.000
_cell.length_b   1.000
_cell.length_c   1.000
_cell.angle_alpha   90.00
_cell.angle_beta   90.00
_cell.angle_gamma   90.00
#
_symmetry.space_group_name_H-M   'P 1'
#
loop_
_entity.id
_entity.type
_entity.pdbx_description
1 polymer ?
#
loop_
_entity_poly.entity_id
_entity_poly.type
_entity_poly.pdbx_seq_one_letter_code
_entity_poly.pdbx_strand_id
1 'polypeptide(L)'
;RGLGDVYKRQAEGSSTIYLRPETAQGIFVNYLNVQKTGRMKLPFGIAQIGKAFRNEIVARQFIFRMREFEQMEMQYFVKPGTELQWFETWKKTRMAWHQALGFGAENYRFHDHEKLAHYANAASDIEFHMPFGFKEVEGIHSRTNFDLSQHAKYSGKKIEYFDPETNESYTPYVIETSIGVDRMFLSIMCHSYEEEKLENGETRVVLKLPEALAPVKLAVMPLVKKDGLPEKAHEIISNLRFHFNCKYDEKDSIGKRYRRQDAIGTPYCVTVDYDTLKDNTVTLRHRDTMEQKRVNIADLQGIIEDRVSITSLLKKIM
;
A
#
# COMPACT_ATOMS: atom_id res chain seq x y z
N ARG A 1 -19.04 19.68 -9.64
CA ARG A 1 -18.27 20.33 -10.71
C ARG A 1 -16.87 19.76 -10.66
N GLY A 2 -16.58 18.86 -11.64
CA GLY A 2 -15.26 18.29 -11.82
C GLY A 2 -14.25 19.41 -12.11
N LEU A 3 -13.12 19.35 -11.47
CA LEU A 3 -12.18 20.43 -11.42
C LEU A 3 -10.91 20.05 -12.14
N GLY A 4 -10.59 20.85 -13.11
CA GLY A 4 -9.34 20.86 -13.81
C GLY A 4 -9.53 21.04 -15.29
N ASP A 5 -9.94 22.22 -15.70
CA ASP A 5 -9.84 22.61 -17.09
C ASP A 5 -8.38 22.68 -17.48
N VAL A 6 -7.87 21.68 -18.18
CA VAL A 6 -6.56 21.74 -18.81
C VAL A 6 -6.75 22.23 -20.24
N TYR A 7 -6.34 23.45 -20.50
CA TYR A 7 -6.31 23.99 -21.85
C TYR A 7 -5.14 23.38 -22.63
N LYS A 8 -5.44 22.53 -23.59
CA LYS A 8 -4.47 22.13 -24.60
C LYS A 8 -4.30 23.29 -25.58
N ARG A 9 -3.15 23.97 -25.57
CA ARG A 9 -2.81 24.97 -26.57
C ARG A 9 -2.68 24.28 -27.93
N GLN A 10 -3.70 24.43 -28.77
CA GLN A 10 -3.59 24.25 -30.22
C GLN A 10 -3.93 25.57 -30.91
N ALA A 11 -3.27 25.84 -32.01
CA ALA A 11 -3.28 27.14 -32.71
C ALA A 11 -4.66 27.59 -33.19
N GLU A 12 -5.65 26.71 -33.33
CA GLU A 12 -7.03 27.04 -33.68
C GLU A 12 -7.98 26.05 -32.98
N GLY A 13 -8.70 26.57 -31.98
CA GLY A 13 -9.74 25.85 -31.25
C GLY A 13 -9.26 25.20 -29.93
N SER A 14 -9.56 25.83 -28.80
CA SER A 14 -9.37 25.23 -27.49
C SER A 14 -10.51 24.22 -27.20
N SER A 15 -10.18 22.93 -27.13
CA SER A 15 -11.09 21.94 -26.58
C SER A 15 -10.88 21.84 -25.07
N THR A 16 -11.95 21.98 -24.28
CA THR A 16 -11.91 21.76 -22.84
C THR A 16 -11.79 20.27 -22.58
N ILE A 17 -10.74 19.87 -21.85
CA ILE A 17 -10.52 18.49 -21.39
C ILE A 17 -10.69 18.46 -19.89
N TYR A 18 -11.54 17.56 -19.40
CA TYR A 18 -11.74 17.37 -17.97
C TYR A 18 -10.83 16.26 -17.44
N LEU A 19 -10.12 16.57 -16.36
CA LEU A 19 -9.37 15.56 -15.62
C LEU A 19 -10.29 14.92 -14.57
N ARG A 20 -10.14 13.61 -14.38
CA ARG A 20 -10.99 12.87 -13.43
C ARG A 20 -10.66 13.25 -11.97
N PRO A 21 -11.66 13.53 -11.12
CA PRO A 21 -11.46 13.84 -9.69
C PRO A 21 -11.30 12.58 -8.82
N GLU A 22 -11.60 11.41 -9.38
CA GLU A 22 -11.58 10.08 -8.73
C GLU A 22 -11.38 8.98 -9.78
N THR A 23 -11.00 7.79 -9.34
CA THR A 23 -10.84 6.62 -10.22
C THR A 23 -12.12 5.80 -10.37
N ALA A 24 -13.11 5.99 -9.48
CA ALA A 24 -14.37 5.25 -9.43
C ALA A 24 -15.14 5.22 -10.75
N GLN A 25 -15.28 6.36 -11.43
CA GLN A 25 -16.08 6.46 -12.65
C GLN A 25 -15.58 5.56 -13.77
N GLY A 26 -14.25 5.37 -13.89
CA GLY A 26 -13.66 4.42 -14.83
C GLY A 26 -14.06 2.97 -14.56
N ILE A 27 -14.26 2.62 -13.28
CA ILE A 27 -14.74 1.29 -12.86
C ILE A 27 -16.20 1.10 -13.27
N PHE A 28 -17.06 2.08 -13.03
CA PHE A 28 -18.49 2.00 -13.37
C PHE A 28 -18.70 1.88 -14.88
N VAL A 29 -17.95 2.62 -15.70
CA VAL A 29 -17.96 2.51 -17.17
C VAL A 29 -17.66 1.08 -17.62
N ASN A 30 -16.72 0.40 -16.95
CA ASN A 30 -16.29 -0.95 -17.29
C ASN A 30 -17.11 -2.07 -16.61
N TYR A 31 -18.08 -1.75 -15.77
CA TYR A 31 -18.87 -2.75 -15.03
C TYR A 31 -19.42 -3.87 -15.93
N LEU A 32 -20.19 -3.51 -16.96
CA LEU A 32 -20.81 -4.49 -17.86
C LEU A 32 -19.77 -5.33 -18.63
N ASN A 33 -18.65 -4.70 -19.01
CA ASN A 33 -17.59 -5.39 -19.71
C ASN A 33 -16.95 -6.47 -18.83
N VAL A 34 -16.56 -6.12 -17.59
CA VAL A 34 -15.97 -7.05 -16.63
C VAL A 34 -16.96 -8.15 -16.24
N GLN A 35 -18.22 -7.77 -15.93
CA GLN A 35 -19.26 -8.70 -15.52
C GLN A 35 -19.52 -9.77 -16.60
N LYS A 36 -19.61 -9.35 -17.88
CA LYS A 36 -19.92 -10.27 -18.98
C LYS A 36 -18.72 -11.12 -19.41
N THR A 37 -17.55 -10.48 -19.62
CA THR A 37 -16.35 -11.21 -20.08
C THR A 37 -15.80 -12.14 -19.02
N GLY A 38 -15.85 -11.73 -17.75
CA GLY A 38 -15.45 -12.53 -16.60
C GLY A 38 -16.51 -13.52 -16.12
N ARG A 39 -17.75 -13.45 -16.67
CA ARG A 39 -18.91 -14.23 -16.18
C ARG A 39 -19.08 -14.08 -14.67
N MET A 40 -18.87 -12.87 -14.16
CA MET A 40 -18.87 -12.60 -12.73
C MET A 40 -20.27 -12.72 -12.15
N LYS A 41 -20.34 -13.38 -10.99
CA LYS A 41 -21.54 -13.44 -10.15
C LYS A 41 -21.39 -12.46 -9.00
N LEU A 42 -22.51 -11.87 -8.55
CA LEU A 42 -22.51 -11.05 -7.34
C LEU A 42 -22.36 -11.92 -6.08
N PRO A 43 -21.61 -11.45 -5.06
CA PRO A 43 -20.86 -10.20 -5.05
C PRO A 43 -19.50 -10.30 -5.74
N PHE A 44 -19.03 -9.23 -6.40
CA PHE A 44 -17.66 -9.14 -6.92
C PHE A 44 -17.18 -7.69 -6.90
N GLY A 45 -15.85 -7.50 -6.92
CA GLY A 45 -15.22 -6.19 -6.91
C GLY A 45 -14.37 -5.93 -8.15
N ILE A 46 -14.24 -4.65 -8.50
CA ILE A 46 -13.29 -4.16 -9.48
C ILE A 46 -12.41 -3.12 -8.78
N ALA A 47 -11.09 -3.32 -8.82
CA ALA A 47 -10.14 -2.40 -8.23
C ALA A 47 -9.30 -1.71 -9.30
N GLN A 48 -8.92 -0.47 -9.04
CA GLN A 48 -8.07 0.35 -9.91
C GLN A 48 -7.13 1.20 -9.06
N ILE A 49 -5.89 1.34 -9.53
CA ILE A 49 -4.93 2.33 -9.04
C ILE A 49 -4.68 3.31 -10.17
N GLY A 50 -4.70 4.60 -9.87
CA GLY A 50 -4.43 5.60 -10.88
C GLY A 50 -4.50 7.03 -10.35
N LYS A 51 -4.13 7.96 -11.22
CA LYS A 51 -4.12 9.38 -10.90
C LYS A 51 -5.53 9.97 -10.86
N ALA A 52 -5.72 10.85 -9.87
CA ALA A 52 -6.88 11.71 -9.73
C ALA A 52 -6.44 13.16 -9.54
N PHE A 53 -7.32 14.10 -9.89
CA PHE A 53 -7.01 15.51 -9.96
C PHE A 53 -8.11 16.32 -9.27
N ARG A 54 -7.72 17.15 -8.29
CA ARG A 54 -8.66 18.05 -7.59
C ARG A 54 -8.09 19.45 -7.54
N ASN A 55 -8.88 20.45 -7.88
CA ASN A 55 -8.47 21.86 -7.82
C ASN A 55 -8.49 22.36 -6.39
N GLU A 56 -7.58 21.87 -5.56
CA GLU A 56 -7.41 22.33 -4.19
C GLU A 56 -6.95 23.79 -4.19
N ILE A 57 -7.65 24.63 -3.42
CA ILE A 57 -7.31 26.05 -3.30
C ILE A 57 -5.90 26.18 -2.71
N VAL A 58 -5.60 25.40 -1.66
CA VAL A 58 -4.31 25.37 -0.98
C VAL A 58 -3.81 23.92 -0.85
N ALA A 59 -2.75 23.58 -1.56
CA ALA A 59 -1.97 22.37 -1.28
C ALA A 59 -1.21 22.58 0.04
N ARG A 60 -1.22 21.58 0.94
CA ARG A 60 -0.61 21.69 2.27
C ARG A 60 -0.24 20.34 2.87
N GLN A 61 0.59 20.38 3.92
CA GLN A 61 1.02 19.19 4.64
C GLN A 61 1.76 18.19 3.72
N PHE A 62 2.72 18.75 2.95
CA PHE A 62 3.53 18.02 1.98
C PHE A 62 2.63 17.25 0.98
N ILE A 63 2.76 15.94 0.87
CA ILE A 63 1.96 15.11 -0.06
C ILE A 63 0.59 14.71 0.49
N PHE A 64 0.20 15.19 1.68
CA PHE A 64 -1.11 14.86 2.25
C PHE A 64 -2.27 15.50 1.45
N ARG A 65 -2.07 16.72 0.92
CA ARG A 65 -3.07 17.42 0.11
C ARG A 65 -2.42 18.06 -1.11
N MET A 66 -2.62 17.43 -2.25
CA MET A 66 -2.08 17.82 -3.56
C MET A 66 -3.22 17.98 -4.57
N ARG A 67 -2.92 18.62 -5.70
CA ARG A 67 -3.86 18.77 -6.82
C ARG A 67 -3.86 17.56 -7.75
N GLU A 68 -2.73 16.88 -7.86
CA GLU A 68 -2.54 15.61 -8.57
C GLU A 68 -2.05 14.58 -7.56
N PHE A 69 -2.74 13.44 -7.43
CA PHE A 69 -2.45 12.39 -6.47
C PHE A 69 -2.86 11.03 -7.01
N GLU A 70 -2.44 9.98 -6.35
CA GLU A 70 -2.83 8.61 -6.69
C GLU A 70 -3.90 8.09 -5.73
N GLN A 71 -4.94 7.49 -6.31
CA GLN A 71 -5.95 6.75 -5.57
C GLN A 71 -5.87 5.26 -5.90
N MET A 72 -6.13 4.44 -4.89
CA MET A 72 -6.39 3.02 -5.02
C MET A 72 -7.82 2.78 -4.57
N GLU A 73 -8.71 2.49 -5.50
CA GLU A 73 -10.14 2.32 -5.26
C GLU A 73 -10.60 0.94 -5.67
N MET A 74 -11.54 0.40 -4.89
CA MET A 74 -12.32 -0.78 -5.21
C MET A 74 -13.79 -0.44 -5.14
N GLN A 75 -14.54 -0.87 -6.14
CA GLN A 75 -15.99 -0.82 -6.16
C GLN A 75 -16.51 -2.25 -6.10
N TYR A 76 -17.15 -2.59 -4.99
CA TYR A 76 -17.67 -3.93 -4.71
C TYR A 76 -19.18 -3.95 -4.92
N PHE A 77 -19.61 -4.74 -5.91
CA PHE A 77 -20.99 -4.82 -6.36
C PHE A 77 -21.75 -5.90 -5.60
N VAL A 78 -22.90 -5.53 -5.02
CA VAL A 78 -23.68 -6.39 -4.13
C VAL A 78 -25.17 -6.37 -4.49
N LYS A 79 -25.92 -7.35 -4.01
CA LYS A 79 -27.39 -7.38 -4.13
C LYS A 79 -28.00 -6.25 -3.29
N PRO A 80 -28.96 -5.47 -3.83
CA PRO A 80 -29.70 -4.47 -3.06
C PRO A 80 -30.30 -5.07 -1.78
N GLY A 81 -30.21 -4.34 -0.67
CA GLY A 81 -30.67 -4.79 0.66
C GLY A 81 -29.61 -5.56 1.46
N THR A 82 -28.43 -5.86 0.88
CA THR A 82 -27.30 -6.47 1.59
C THR A 82 -26.15 -5.50 1.82
N GLU A 83 -26.25 -4.28 1.31
CA GLU A 83 -25.18 -3.29 1.26
C GLU A 83 -24.65 -2.89 2.65
N LEU A 84 -25.52 -2.73 3.65
CA LEU A 84 -25.08 -2.35 5.00
C LEU A 84 -24.29 -3.46 5.68
N GLN A 85 -24.64 -4.74 5.44
CA GLN A 85 -23.86 -5.87 5.93
C GLN A 85 -22.48 -5.92 5.28
N TRP A 86 -22.41 -5.68 3.97
CA TRP A 86 -21.14 -5.62 3.24
C TRP A 86 -20.29 -4.41 3.62
N PHE A 87 -20.93 -3.26 3.90
CA PHE A 87 -20.26 -2.08 4.42
C PHE A 87 -19.52 -2.37 5.73
N GLU A 88 -20.21 -2.99 6.72
CA GLU A 88 -19.60 -3.39 7.98
C GLU A 88 -18.50 -4.45 7.80
N THR A 89 -18.68 -5.37 6.86
CA THR A 89 -17.66 -6.36 6.52
C THR A 89 -16.40 -5.68 5.98
N TRP A 90 -16.55 -4.75 5.04
CA TRP A 90 -15.42 -4.03 4.48
C TRP A 90 -14.76 -3.09 5.48
N LYS A 91 -15.50 -2.40 6.36
CA LYS A 91 -14.92 -1.63 7.46
C LYS A 91 -13.95 -2.49 8.29
N LYS A 92 -14.39 -3.64 8.73
CA LYS A 92 -13.57 -4.56 9.53
C LYS A 92 -12.36 -5.08 8.75
N THR A 93 -12.56 -5.51 7.52
CA THR A 93 -11.50 -6.06 6.67
C THR A 93 -10.42 -5.01 6.37
N ARG A 94 -10.83 -3.77 6.06
CA ARG A 94 -9.90 -2.70 5.76
C ARG A 94 -9.11 -2.26 7.01
N MET A 95 -9.77 -2.13 8.15
CA MET A 95 -9.09 -1.85 9.42
C MET A 95 -8.09 -2.95 9.77
N ALA A 96 -8.46 -4.22 9.65
CA ALA A 96 -7.55 -5.33 9.88
C ALA A 96 -6.33 -5.29 8.94
N TRP A 97 -6.52 -4.91 7.68
CA TRP A 97 -5.44 -4.73 6.73
C TRP A 97 -4.47 -3.62 7.16
N HIS A 98 -4.97 -2.46 7.58
CA HIS A 98 -4.14 -1.37 8.10
C HIS A 98 -3.35 -1.80 9.35
N GLN A 99 -4.00 -2.47 10.28
CA GLN A 99 -3.36 -2.94 11.52
C GLN A 99 -2.32 -4.03 11.26
N ALA A 100 -2.50 -4.87 10.23
CA ALA A 100 -1.52 -5.88 9.83
C ALA A 100 -0.18 -5.29 9.39
N LEU A 101 -0.12 -4.00 9.01
CA LEU A 101 1.13 -3.29 8.75
C LEU A 101 2.01 -3.16 10.01
N GLY A 102 1.43 -3.29 11.21
CA GLY A 102 2.18 -3.35 12.46
C GLY A 102 2.46 -2.01 13.14
N PHE A 103 1.73 -0.96 12.78
CA PHE A 103 1.90 0.39 13.38
C PHE A 103 1.14 0.60 14.70
N GLY A 104 0.51 -0.46 15.25
CA GLY A 104 -0.30 -0.37 16.46
C GLY A 104 -1.75 0.06 16.20
N ALA A 105 -2.69 -0.59 16.89
CA ALA A 105 -4.12 -0.32 16.73
C ALA A 105 -4.50 1.10 17.19
N GLU A 106 -3.76 1.65 18.16
CA GLU A 106 -3.94 2.99 18.73
C GLU A 106 -3.70 4.12 17.74
N ASN A 107 -2.98 3.83 16.63
CA ASN A 107 -2.74 4.81 15.57
C ASN A 107 -3.85 4.88 14.53
N TYR A 108 -4.89 4.05 14.65
CA TYR A 108 -6.04 4.03 13.75
C TYR A 108 -7.34 4.24 14.50
N ARG A 109 -8.30 4.87 13.84
CA ARG A 109 -9.68 4.93 14.33
C ARG A 109 -10.67 5.04 13.18
N PHE A 110 -11.92 4.68 13.42
CA PHE A 110 -13.02 5.02 12.53
C PHE A 110 -13.53 6.44 12.81
N HIS A 111 -13.94 7.11 11.75
CA HIS A 111 -14.70 8.34 11.79
C HIS A 111 -15.96 8.16 10.93
N ASP A 112 -17.08 7.86 11.57
CA ASP A 112 -18.36 7.69 10.87
C ASP A 112 -18.93 9.06 10.52
N HIS A 113 -19.48 9.22 9.31
CA HIS A 113 -19.99 10.48 8.82
C HIS A 113 -21.43 10.70 9.28
N GLU A 114 -21.67 11.76 10.03
CA GLU A 114 -23.03 12.20 10.39
C GLU A 114 -23.79 12.76 9.18
N LYS A 115 -23.08 13.42 8.26
CA LYS A 115 -23.64 14.03 7.07
C LYS A 115 -23.18 13.28 5.82
N LEU A 116 -24.07 12.48 5.27
CA LEU A 116 -23.80 11.66 4.11
C LEU A 116 -23.86 12.45 2.80
N ALA A 117 -23.06 12.03 1.82
CA ALA A 117 -23.18 12.48 0.45
C ALA A 117 -24.51 11.95 -0.15
N HIS A 118 -25.04 12.66 -1.14
CA HIS A 118 -26.36 12.35 -1.76
C HIS A 118 -26.44 10.96 -2.42
N TYR A 119 -25.32 10.33 -2.70
CA TYR A 119 -25.23 8.99 -3.30
C TYR A 119 -25.03 7.87 -2.26
N ALA A 120 -24.80 8.21 -1.00
CA ALA A 120 -24.42 7.24 0.03
C ALA A 120 -25.52 7.10 1.09
N ASN A 121 -25.72 5.88 1.59
CA ASN A 121 -26.55 5.59 2.75
C ASN A 121 -25.73 5.19 3.99
N ALA A 122 -24.42 4.99 3.86
CA ALA A 122 -23.45 4.87 4.95
C ALA A 122 -22.05 5.32 4.48
N ALA A 123 -21.28 5.94 5.37
CA ALA A 123 -19.92 6.37 5.11
C ALA A 123 -19.09 6.37 6.38
N SER A 124 -17.84 5.93 6.29
CA SER A 124 -16.88 5.93 7.39
C SER A 124 -15.47 6.09 6.83
N ASP A 125 -14.64 6.90 7.50
CA ASP A 125 -13.22 6.98 7.19
C ASP A 125 -12.42 6.12 8.17
N ILE A 126 -11.31 5.57 7.69
CA ILE A 126 -10.21 5.12 8.53
C ILE A 126 -9.24 6.29 8.61
N GLU A 127 -9.06 6.81 9.81
CA GLU A 127 -8.08 7.85 10.10
C GLU A 127 -6.83 7.24 10.72
N PHE A 128 -5.67 7.82 10.35
CA PHE A 128 -4.37 7.51 10.92
C PHE A 128 -3.82 8.69 11.72
N HIS A 129 -3.10 8.40 12.81
CA HIS A 129 -2.46 9.40 13.65
C HIS A 129 -1.19 9.97 12.99
N MET A 130 -1.36 11.04 12.25
CA MET A 130 -0.27 11.82 11.63
C MET A 130 0.40 12.74 12.65
N PRO A 131 1.59 13.30 12.37
CA PRO A 131 2.21 14.33 13.24
C PRO A 131 1.33 15.56 13.50
N PHE A 132 0.32 15.79 12.66
CA PHE A 132 -0.66 16.87 12.74
C PHE A 132 -2.07 16.39 13.15
N GLY A 133 -2.16 15.27 13.87
CA GLY A 133 -3.39 14.66 14.40
C GLY A 133 -4.00 13.61 13.48
N PHE A 134 -5.11 13.02 13.93
CA PHE A 134 -5.84 12.02 13.14
C PHE A 134 -6.35 12.60 11.82
N LYS A 135 -6.10 11.89 10.74
CA LYS A 135 -6.48 12.26 9.37
C LYS A 135 -6.86 11.04 8.55
N GLU A 136 -7.84 11.23 7.70
CA GLU A 136 -8.34 10.25 6.73
C GLU A 136 -7.21 9.72 5.85
N VAL A 137 -7.07 8.40 5.80
CA VAL A 137 -6.20 7.67 4.87
C VAL A 137 -6.98 6.78 3.92
N GLU A 138 -8.17 6.34 4.34
CA GLU A 138 -9.09 5.53 3.51
C GLU A 138 -10.53 5.89 3.82
N GLY A 139 -11.35 6.09 2.78
CA GLY A 139 -12.80 6.22 2.87
C GLY A 139 -13.51 4.90 2.51
N ILE A 140 -14.58 4.59 3.23
CA ILE A 140 -15.45 3.42 2.98
C ILE A 140 -16.88 3.92 2.86
N HIS A 141 -17.54 3.66 1.73
CA HIS A 141 -18.86 4.19 1.44
C HIS A 141 -19.81 3.12 0.92
N SER A 142 -21.04 3.14 1.39
CA SER A 142 -22.16 2.46 0.71
C SER A 142 -22.83 3.45 -0.24
N ARG A 143 -22.54 3.34 -1.54
CA ARG A 143 -22.93 4.31 -2.59
C ARG A 143 -24.30 4.01 -3.20
N THR A 144 -25.01 3.02 -2.71
CA THR A 144 -26.27 2.54 -3.30
C THR A 144 -26.10 2.14 -4.78
N ASN A 145 -27.11 2.30 -5.62
CA ASN A 145 -27.01 2.12 -7.07
C ASN A 145 -26.84 3.43 -7.83
N PHE A 146 -26.56 4.54 -7.13
CA PHE A 146 -26.60 5.88 -7.71
C PHE A 146 -25.74 6.00 -8.97
N ASP A 147 -24.47 5.65 -8.89
CA ASP A 147 -23.54 5.80 -10.02
C ASP A 147 -23.94 4.97 -11.23
N LEU A 148 -24.23 3.67 -11.03
CA LEU A 148 -24.67 2.79 -12.13
C LEU A 148 -25.97 3.27 -12.78
N SER A 149 -26.90 3.80 -11.98
CA SER A 149 -28.14 4.38 -12.48
C SER A 149 -27.92 5.65 -13.31
N GLN A 150 -26.97 6.52 -12.90
CA GLN A 150 -26.58 7.68 -13.70
C GLN A 150 -25.92 7.27 -15.01
N HIS A 151 -24.99 6.31 -14.95
CA HIS A 151 -24.37 5.76 -16.16
C HIS A 151 -25.38 5.14 -17.11
N ALA A 152 -26.37 4.38 -16.59
CA ALA A 152 -27.47 3.83 -17.40
C ALA A 152 -28.27 4.94 -18.08
N LYS A 153 -28.70 5.96 -17.31
CA LYS A 153 -29.48 7.09 -17.78
C LYS A 153 -28.83 7.85 -18.92
N TYR A 154 -27.53 8.22 -18.75
CA TYR A 154 -26.85 9.06 -19.72
C TYR A 154 -26.26 8.29 -20.91
N SER A 155 -25.97 6.99 -20.77
CA SER A 155 -25.49 6.16 -21.86
C SER A 155 -26.59 5.50 -22.67
N GLY A 156 -27.83 5.48 -22.16
CA GLY A 156 -28.97 4.73 -22.72
C GLY A 156 -28.80 3.20 -22.63
N LYS A 157 -27.78 2.71 -21.92
CA LYS A 157 -27.53 1.28 -21.76
C LYS A 157 -28.18 0.77 -20.48
N LYS A 158 -28.80 -0.39 -20.55
CA LYS A 158 -29.31 -1.11 -19.38
C LYS A 158 -28.13 -1.68 -18.58
N ILE A 159 -27.90 -1.15 -17.37
CA ILE A 159 -26.82 -1.59 -16.46
C ILE A 159 -27.48 -2.35 -15.31
N GLU A 160 -27.74 -3.63 -15.55
CA GLU A 160 -28.39 -4.52 -14.59
C GLU A 160 -27.64 -5.84 -14.51
N TYR A 161 -27.76 -6.49 -13.38
CA TYR A 161 -27.37 -7.88 -13.16
C TYR A 161 -28.61 -8.76 -13.18
N PHE A 162 -28.56 -9.83 -13.97
CA PHE A 162 -29.57 -10.89 -13.92
C PHE A 162 -29.12 -11.95 -12.91
N ASP A 163 -29.92 -12.14 -11.88
CA ASP A 163 -29.70 -13.15 -10.85
C ASP A 163 -30.41 -14.47 -11.25
N PRO A 164 -29.67 -15.50 -11.65
CA PRO A 164 -30.27 -16.76 -12.08
C PRO A 164 -30.91 -17.55 -10.93
N GLU A 165 -30.58 -17.26 -9.69
CA GLU A 165 -31.12 -17.94 -8.51
C GLU A 165 -32.53 -17.45 -8.17
N THR A 166 -32.76 -16.14 -8.33
CA THR A 166 -34.08 -15.50 -8.05
C THR A 166 -34.87 -15.22 -9.31
N ASN A 167 -34.28 -15.38 -10.51
CA ASN A 167 -34.84 -15.00 -11.81
C ASN A 167 -35.23 -13.52 -11.89
N GLU A 168 -34.49 -12.65 -11.23
CA GLU A 168 -34.70 -11.21 -11.15
C GLU A 168 -33.55 -10.42 -11.79
N SER A 169 -33.90 -9.24 -12.32
CA SER A 169 -32.89 -8.28 -12.79
C SER A 169 -32.93 -7.02 -11.93
N TYR A 170 -31.78 -6.55 -11.50
CA TYR A 170 -31.65 -5.33 -10.69
C TYR A 170 -30.30 -4.62 -10.95
N THR A 171 -30.29 -3.32 -10.69
CA THR A 171 -29.03 -2.56 -10.65
C THR A 171 -28.32 -2.83 -9.31
N PRO A 172 -27.08 -3.35 -9.30
CA PRO A 172 -26.38 -3.63 -8.07
C PRO A 172 -26.16 -2.38 -7.20
N TYR A 173 -26.08 -2.59 -5.90
CA TYR A 173 -25.56 -1.58 -4.97
C TYR A 173 -24.03 -1.70 -4.87
N VAL A 174 -23.39 -0.64 -4.44
CA VAL A 174 -21.92 -0.53 -4.49
C VAL A 174 -21.38 -0.20 -3.12
N ILE A 175 -20.38 -0.96 -2.69
CA ILE A 175 -19.51 -0.61 -1.55
C ILE A 175 -18.16 -0.17 -2.11
N GLU A 176 -17.78 1.04 -1.78
CA GLU A 176 -16.49 1.63 -2.16
C GLU A 176 -15.50 1.52 -1.01
N THR A 177 -14.26 1.21 -1.36
CA THR A 177 -13.09 1.50 -0.52
C THR A 177 -12.10 2.32 -1.32
N SER A 178 -11.64 3.45 -0.77
CA SER A 178 -10.79 4.40 -1.48
C SER A 178 -9.64 4.87 -0.61
N ILE A 179 -8.41 4.50 -1.00
CA ILE A 179 -7.16 4.90 -0.33
C ILE A 179 -6.49 6.01 -1.12
N GLY A 180 -6.06 7.06 -0.42
CA GLY A 180 -5.08 8.00 -0.92
C GLY A 180 -3.68 7.37 -0.82
N VAL A 181 -3.10 6.93 -1.94
CA VAL A 181 -1.79 6.24 -1.96
C VAL A 181 -0.68 7.12 -1.38
N ASP A 182 -0.67 8.41 -1.74
CA ASP A 182 0.30 9.38 -1.21
C ASP A 182 0.13 9.60 0.30
N ARG A 183 -1.11 9.62 0.80
CA ARG A 183 -1.39 9.71 2.25
C ARG A 183 -0.92 8.47 2.99
N MET A 184 -1.16 7.30 2.41
CA MET A 184 -0.69 6.02 2.94
C MET A 184 0.85 5.99 3.01
N PHE A 185 1.53 6.40 1.94
CA PHE A 185 2.99 6.52 1.92
C PHE A 185 3.49 7.46 3.02
N LEU A 186 2.87 8.65 3.15
CA LEU A 186 3.24 9.62 4.18
C LEU A 186 3.06 9.06 5.59
N SER A 187 1.94 8.35 5.85
CA SER A 187 1.67 7.70 7.13
C SER A 187 2.78 6.71 7.50
N ILE A 188 3.13 5.84 6.55
CA ILE A 188 4.18 4.83 6.72
C ILE A 188 5.52 5.49 7.03
N MET A 189 5.90 6.51 6.25
CA MET A 189 7.17 7.20 6.43
C MET A 189 7.25 7.94 7.76
N CYS A 190 6.21 8.70 8.12
CA CYS A 190 6.17 9.45 9.38
C CYS A 190 6.23 8.53 10.61
N HIS A 191 5.53 7.41 10.57
CA HIS A 191 5.50 6.47 11.68
C HIS A 191 6.79 5.65 11.81
N SER A 192 7.42 5.34 10.67
CA SER A 192 8.64 4.51 10.64
C SER A 192 9.92 5.27 10.96
N TYR A 193 9.91 6.61 10.86
CA TYR A 193 11.10 7.41 11.16
C TYR A 193 11.32 7.54 12.66
N GLU A 194 12.53 7.19 13.13
CA GLU A 194 12.90 7.26 14.53
C GLU A 194 14.36 7.71 14.70
N GLU A 195 14.60 8.52 15.71
CA GLU A 195 15.93 8.90 16.19
C GLU A 195 16.17 8.27 17.57
N GLU A 196 16.95 7.21 17.59
CA GLU A 196 17.28 6.47 18.83
C GLU A 196 18.56 7.01 19.45
N LYS A 197 18.53 7.30 20.75
CA LYS A 197 19.75 7.56 21.53
C LYS A 197 20.37 6.24 21.98
N LEU A 198 21.62 6.05 21.62
CA LEU A 198 22.37 4.86 22.00
C LEU A 198 23.07 5.07 23.36
N GLU A 199 23.47 3.98 24.00
CA GLU A 199 24.15 3.99 25.29
C GLU A 199 25.48 4.79 25.27
N ASN A 200 26.16 4.85 24.12
CA ASN A 200 27.37 5.64 23.92
C ASN A 200 27.13 7.13 23.66
N GLY A 201 25.88 7.60 23.75
CA GLY A 201 25.47 8.98 23.53
C GLY A 201 25.29 9.40 22.06
N GLU A 202 25.59 8.52 21.09
CA GLU A 202 25.34 8.79 19.67
C GLU A 202 23.84 8.68 19.34
N THR A 203 23.40 9.39 18.30
CA THR A 203 22.06 9.24 17.73
C THR A 203 22.10 8.30 16.54
N ARG A 204 21.19 7.32 16.52
CA ARG A 204 20.94 6.43 15.40
C ARG A 204 19.64 6.84 14.72
N VAL A 205 19.74 7.27 13.47
CA VAL A 205 18.55 7.44 12.60
C VAL A 205 18.18 6.07 12.04
N VAL A 206 16.93 5.66 12.22
CA VAL A 206 16.41 4.40 11.71
C VAL A 206 15.03 4.61 11.10
N LEU A 207 14.81 3.96 9.95
CA LEU A 207 13.51 3.92 9.29
C LEU A 207 12.89 2.52 9.53
N LYS A 208 12.04 2.41 10.56
CA LYS A 208 11.42 1.13 10.98
C LYS A 208 10.24 0.74 10.08
N LEU A 209 10.50 0.68 8.77
CA LEU A 209 9.49 0.20 7.82
C LEU A 209 9.07 -1.23 8.16
N PRO A 210 7.77 -1.58 8.02
CA PRO A 210 7.35 -2.97 8.01
C PRO A 210 8.22 -3.78 7.04
N GLU A 211 8.72 -4.92 7.48
CA GLU A 211 9.70 -5.71 6.71
C GLU A 211 9.22 -6.02 5.29
N ALA A 212 7.90 -6.29 5.15
CA ALA A 212 7.27 -6.53 3.85
C ALA A 212 7.24 -5.30 2.93
N LEU A 213 7.32 -4.08 3.47
CA LEU A 213 7.31 -2.83 2.70
C LEU A 213 8.69 -2.24 2.43
N ALA A 214 9.73 -2.72 3.13
CA ALA A 214 11.09 -2.23 2.94
C ALA A 214 11.55 -2.41 1.48
N PRO A 215 12.08 -1.38 0.79
CA PRO A 215 12.51 -1.49 -0.62
C PRO A 215 13.66 -2.48 -0.82
N VAL A 216 14.59 -2.52 0.12
CA VAL A 216 15.70 -3.48 0.19
C VAL A 216 15.45 -4.39 1.37
N LYS A 217 15.40 -5.70 1.13
CA LYS A 217 15.09 -6.70 2.17
C LYS A 217 16.34 -7.14 2.92
N LEU A 218 17.44 -7.21 2.20
CA LEU A 218 18.71 -7.71 2.71
C LEU A 218 19.88 -6.88 2.17
N ALA A 219 20.78 -6.45 3.05
CA ALA A 219 22.10 -5.96 2.64
C ALA A 219 23.19 -7.00 2.97
N VAL A 220 24.05 -7.31 2.01
CA VAL A 220 25.17 -8.24 2.20
C VAL A 220 26.47 -7.47 2.12
N MET A 221 27.32 -7.64 3.13
CA MET A 221 28.52 -6.83 3.34
C MET A 221 29.71 -7.73 3.68
N PRO A 222 30.83 -7.66 2.93
CA PRO A 222 32.07 -8.31 3.38
C PRO A 222 32.63 -7.55 4.56
N LEU A 223 33.17 -8.22 5.57
CA LEU A 223 33.79 -7.56 6.71
C LEU A 223 34.96 -6.64 6.27
N VAL A 224 35.78 -7.13 5.35
CA VAL A 224 36.86 -6.39 4.70
C VAL A 224 36.83 -6.64 3.18
N LYS A 225 37.48 -5.75 2.40
CA LYS A 225 37.52 -5.81 0.93
C LYS A 225 38.67 -6.65 0.37
N LYS A 226 38.88 -7.85 0.90
CA LYS A 226 39.97 -8.72 0.50
C LYS A 226 39.70 -10.18 0.87
N ASP A 227 40.61 -11.04 0.52
CA ASP A 227 40.69 -12.44 0.95
C ASP A 227 39.45 -13.29 0.57
N GLY A 228 38.78 -12.97 -0.57
CA GLY A 228 37.66 -13.73 -1.07
C GLY A 228 36.28 -13.36 -0.43
N LEU A 229 36.26 -12.43 0.56
CA LEU A 229 35.02 -12.04 1.23
C LEU A 229 34.05 -11.27 0.32
N PRO A 230 34.50 -10.32 -0.54
CA PRO A 230 33.61 -9.68 -1.54
C PRO A 230 33.01 -10.68 -2.52
N GLU A 231 33.80 -11.61 -3.03
CA GLU A 231 33.35 -12.63 -3.98
C GLU A 231 32.27 -13.53 -3.34
N LYS A 232 32.48 -13.95 -2.08
CA LYS A 232 31.48 -14.72 -1.34
C LYS A 232 30.21 -13.94 -1.06
N ALA A 233 30.31 -12.64 -0.79
CA ALA A 233 29.14 -11.77 -0.63
C ALA A 233 28.34 -11.64 -1.94
N HIS A 234 29.02 -11.51 -3.08
CA HIS A 234 28.37 -11.49 -4.39
C HIS A 234 27.72 -12.82 -4.75
N GLU A 235 28.34 -13.96 -4.40
CA GLU A 235 27.74 -15.29 -4.56
C GLU A 235 26.40 -15.39 -3.80
N ILE A 236 26.36 -14.95 -2.53
CA ILE A 236 25.15 -14.95 -1.70
C ILE A 236 24.06 -14.09 -2.35
N ILE A 237 24.39 -12.87 -2.79
CA ILE A 237 23.42 -11.98 -3.46
C ILE A 237 22.91 -12.60 -4.76
N SER A 238 23.78 -13.23 -5.55
CA SER A 238 23.42 -13.83 -6.84
C SER A 238 22.37 -14.92 -6.68
N ASN A 239 22.37 -15.63 -5.57
CA ASN A 239 21.37 -16.64 -5.24
C ASN A 239 20.07 -16.04 -4.70
N LEU A 240 20.16 -15.03 -3.79
CA LEU A 240 19.00 -14.50 -3.08
C LEU A 240 18.21 -13.45 -3.88
N ARG A 241 18.82 -12.76 -4.85
CA ARG A 241 18.20 -11.67 -5.63
C ARG A 241 16.96 -12.08 -6.45
N PHE A 242 16.76 -13.37 -6.68
CA PHE A 242 15.57 -13.90 -7.36
C PHE A 242 14.36 -14.01 -6.44
N HIS A 243 14.55 -13.96 -5.12
CA HIS A 243 13.51 -14.08 -4.11
C HIS A 243 13.10 -12.73 -3.53
N PHE A 244 14.07 -11.83 -3.31
CA PHE A 244 13.82 -10.50 -2.77
C PHE A 244 14.97 -9.52 -3.10
N ASN A 245 14.69 -8.23 -2.99
CA ASN A 245 15.66 -7.20 -3.29
C ASN A 245 16.84 -7.20 -2.31
N CYS A 246 18.05 -7.44 -2.83
CA CYS A 246 19.30 -7.43 -2.10
C CYS A 246 20.15 -6.22 -2.50
N LYS A 247 20.97 -5.75 -1.55
CA LYS A 247 21.96 -4.68 -1.76
C LYS A 247 23.34 -5.12 -1.30
N TYR A 248 24.36 -4.83 -2.09
CA TYR A 248 25.77 -4.96 -1.70
C TYR A 248 26.26 -3.64 -1.14
N ASP A 249 27.06 -3.67 -0.05
CA ASP A 249 27.75 -2.50 0.49
C ASP A 249 29.12 -2.89 1.10
N GLU A 250 30.17 -2.25 0.62
CA GLU A 250 31.55 -2.47 1.10
C GLU A 250 32.26 -1.16 1.47
N LYS A 251 31.54 0.00 1.41
CA LYS A 251 32.16 1.30 1.66
C LYS A 251 32.22 1.60 3.17
N ASP A 252 33.34 2.08 3.66
CA ASP A 252 33.63 2.42 5.07
C ASP A 252 33.65 1.20 6.02
N SER A 253 33.65 1.46 7.33
CA SER A 253 33.59 0.42 8.37
C SER A 253 32.23 -0.26 8.43
N ILE A 254 32.20 -1.49 8.93
CA ILE A 254 30.95 -2.27 9.03
C ILE A 254 29.85 -1.55 9.84
N GLY A 255 30.22 -0.85 10.92
CA GLY A 255 29.27 -0.06 11.72
C GLY A 255 28.62 1.07 10.92
N LYS A 256 29.39 1.80 10.08
CA LYS A 256 28.84 2.83 9.19
C LYS A 256 27.92 2.25 8.12
N ARG A 257 28.20 1.05 7.63
CA ARG A 257 27.34 0.35 6.66
C ARG A 257 26.01 -0.04 7.30
N TYR A 258 26.02 -0.58 8.52
CA TYR A 258 24.80 -0.86 9.27
C TYR A 258 23.95 0.41 9.43
N ARG A 259 24.57 1.54 9.84
CA ARG A 259 23.86 2.83 9.98
C ARG A 259 23.18 3.26 8.69
N ARG A 260 23.85 3.12 7.53
CA ARG A 260 23.24 3.45 6.24
C ARG A 260 22.05 2.56 5.91
N GLN A 261 22.12 1.27 6.23
CA GLN A 261 21.02 0.35 6.00
C GLN A 261 19.87 0.60 6.97
N ASP A 262 20.15 0.89 8.23
CA ASP A 262 19.14 1.29 9.21
C ASP A 262 18.37 2.54 8.74
N ALA A 263 19.08 3.56 8.26
CA ALA A 263 18.52 4.84 7.80
C ALA A 263 17.62 4.70 6.56
N ILE A 264 17.84 3.72 5.69
CA ILE A 264 17.01 3.46 4.51
C ILE A 264 15.95 2.36 4.73
N GLY A 265 15.88 1.81 5.94
CA GLY A 265 14.86 0.86 6.35
C GLY A 265 15.11 -0.59 5.95
N THR A 266 16.35 -0.98 5.60
CA THR A 266 16.70 -2.38 5.32
C THR A 266 16.57 -3.25 6.57
N PRO A 267 15.66 -4.24 6.63
CA PRO A 267 15.38 -4.99 7.86
C PRO A 267 16.51 -5.95 8.26
N TYR A 268 17.25 -6.49 7.28
CA TYR A 268 18.29 -7.49 7.52
C TYR A 268 19.62 -7.10 6.90
N CYS A 269 20.70 -7.33 7.64
CA CYS A 269 22.06 -7.20 7.17
C CYS A 269 22.81 -8.51 7.39
N VAL A 270 23.50 -8.98 6.37
CA VAL A 270 24.43 -10.13 6.44
C VAL A 270 25.85 -9.62 6.36
N THR A 271 26.70 -10.07 7.32
CA THR A 271 28.14 -9.85 7.27
C THR A 271 28.84 -11.15 6.92
N VAL A 272 29.64 -11.08 5.87
CA VAL A 272 30.54 -12.16 5.40
C VAL A 272 31.89 -11.91 5.99
N ASP A 273 32.42 -12.86 6.77
CA ASP A 273 33.70 -12.80 7.49
C ASP A 273 34.56 -14.02 7.21
N TYR A 274 35.69 -14.13 7.90
CA TYR A 274 36.64 -15.23 7.68
C TYR A 274 36.10 -16.60 8.10
N ASP A 275 35.17 -16.66 9.04
CA ASP A 275 34.56 -17.93 9.42
C ASP A 275 33.56 -18.38 8.35
N THR A 276 32.94 -17.43 7.64
CA THR A 276 32.06 -17.75 6.48
C THR A 276 32.78 -18.60 5.43
N LEU A 277 34.08 -18.36 5.20
CA LEU A 277 34.85 -19.13 4.22
C LEU A 277 35.16 -20.55 4.70
N LYS A 278 35.10 -20.81 6.02
CA LYS A 278 35.41 -22.11 6.61
C LYS A 278 34.16 -22.99 6.76
N ASP A 279 33.05 -22.42 7.23
CA ASP A 279 31.90 -23.15 7.70
C ASP A 279 30.58 -22.80 6.96
N ASN A 280 30.65 -21.91 5.95
CA ASN A 280 29.47 -21.42 5.21
C ASN A 280 28.38 -20.79 6.11
N THR A 281 28.77 -20.21 7.24
CA THR A 281 27.85 -19.42 8.08
C THR A 281 28.12 -17.93 7.93
N VAL A 282 27.13 -17.11 8.23
CA VAL A 282 27.22 -15.64 8.18
C VAL A 282 26.61 -15.02 9.43
N THR A 283 27.01 -13.80 9.75
CA THR A 283 26.35 -13.03 10.80
C THR A 283 25.11 -12.33 10.21
N LEU A 284 23.93 -12.70 10.67
CA LEU A 284 22.64 -12.05 10.33
C LEU A 284 22.28 -11.06 11.43
N ARG A 285 22.12 -9.76 11.07
CA ARG A 285 21.71 -8.70 11.98
C ARG A 285 20.29 -8.22 11.63
N HIS A 286 19.47 -8.08 12.65
CA HIS A 286 18.14 -7.47 12.53
C HIS A 286 18.21 -5.96 12.82
N ARG A 287 17.52 -5.14 12.00
CA ARG A 287 17.53 -3.67 12.09
C ARG A 287 17.01 -3.14 13.42
N ASP A 288 15.85 -3.60 13.86
CA ASP A 288 15.13 -2.97 14.96
C ASP A 288 15.72 -3.38 16.34
N THR A 289 16.07 -4.63 16.51
CA THR A 289 16.67 -5.14 17.75
C THR A 289 18.18 -5.00 17.82
N MET A 290 18.84 -4.77 16.67
CA MET A 290 20.30 -4.83 16.48
C MET A 290 20.93 -6.19 16.87
N GLU A 291 20.11 -7.19 17.18
CA GLU A 291 20.55 -8.55 17.49
C GLU A 291 21.30 -9.15 16.32
N GLN A 292 22.41 -9.81 16.61
CA GLN A 292 23.25 -10.50 15.65
C GLN A 292 23.32 -11.98 16.01
N LYS A 293 23.10 -12.84 15.02
CA LYS A 293 23.21 -14.29 15.20
C LYS A 293 23.90 -14.95 14.03
N ARG A 294 24.61 -16.04 14.31
CA ARG A 294 25.24 -16.86 13.30
C ARG A 294 24.21 -17.81 12.67
N VAL A 295 24.13 -17.82 11.32
CA VAL A 295 23.19 -18.67 10.56
C VAL A 295 23.89 -19.28 9.35
N ASN A 296 23.46 -20.45 8.89
CA ASN A 296 23.96 -21.03 7.65
C ASN A 296 23.48 -20.21 6.44
N ILE A 297 24.31 -20.09 5.43
CA ILE A 297 23.95 -19.42 4.17
C ILE A 297 22.76 -20.11 3.51
N ALA A 298 22.67 -21.44 3.59
CA ALA A 298 21.58 -22.22 3.04
C ALA A 298 20.21 -21.89 3.66
N ASP A 299 20.16 -21.43 4.91
CA ASP A 299 18.92 -21.13 5.63
C ASP A 299 18.44 -19.68 5.41
N LEU A 300 19.30 -18.78 4.87
CA LEU A 300 19.00 -17.35 4.73
C LEU A 300 17.71 -17.07 3.96
N GLN A 301 17.50 -17.78 2.85
CA GLN A 301 16.30 -17.58 2.05
C GLN A 301 15.05 -17.80 2.88
N GLY A 302 14.92 -18.96 3.51
CA GLY A 302 13.72 -19.31 4.30
C GLY A 302 13.51 -18.36 5.49
N ILE A 303 14.59 -18.02 6.21
CA ILE A 303 14.52 -17.11 7.37
C ILE A 303 13.99 -15.72 6.97
N ILE A 304 14.43 -15.20 5.83
CA ILE A 304 14.13 -13.83 5.40
C ILE A 304 12.80 -13.78 4.65
N GLU A 305 12.55 -14.72 3.72
CA GLU A 305 11.38 -14.72 2.84
C GLU A 305 10.07 -14.76 3.63
N ASP A 306 9.98 -15.57 4.67
CA ASP A 306 8.80 -15.67 5.54
C ASP A 306 8.45 -14.32 6.23
N ARG A 307 9.45 -13.48 6.48
CA ARG A 307 9.26 -12.21 7.18
C ARG A 307 9.00 -11.04 6.23
N VAL A 308 9.65 -11.04 5.07
CA VAL A 308 9.56 -9.93 4.11
C VAL A 308 8.49 -10.13 3.05
N SER A 309 7.82 -11.26 3.04
CA SER A 309 6.78 -11.61 2.06
C SER A 309 5.48 -10.86 2.34
N ILE A 310 4.89 -10.27 1.28
CA ILE A 310 3.53 -9.73 1.33
C ILE A 310 2.50 -10.84 1.63
N THR A 311 2.75 -12.07 1.16
CA THR A 311 1.90 -13.23 1.47
C THR A 311 1.83 -13.47 2.99
N SER A 312 2.95 -13.37 3.69
CA SER A 312 2.99 -13.50 5.16
C SER A 312 2.23 -12.37 5.86
N LEU A 313 2.25 -11.16 5.30
CA LEU A 313 1.44 -10.04 5.78
C LEU A 313 -0.06 -10.32 5.59
N LEU A 314 -0.47 -10.78 4.41
CA LEU A 314 -1.86 -11.09 4.09
C LEU A 314 -2.44 -12.23 4.95
N LYS A 315 -1.64 -13.23 5.31
CA LYS A 315 -2.07 -14.32 6.21
C LYS A 315 -2.49 -13.82 7.61
N LYS A 316 -2.08 -12.62 8.02
CA LYS A 316 -2.48 -12.05 9.32
C LYS A 316 -3.91 -11.50 9.33
N ILE A 317 -4.52 -11.32 8.16
CA ILE A 317 -5.88 -10.77 8.03
C ILE A 317 -6.91 -11.80 7.54
N MET A 318 -6.47 -13.01 7.29
CA MET A 318 -7.33 -14.16 6.96
C MET A 318 -7.73 -14.92 8.21
#